data_cbef555d357f02e05ca3c896189418ca
#
_entry.id   cbef555d357f02e05ca3c896189418ca
#
_cell.length_a   1.000
_cell.length_b   1.000
_cell.length_c   1.000
_cell.angle_alpha   90.00
_cell.angle_beta   90.00
_cell.angle_gamma   90.00
#
_symmetry.space_group_name_H-M   'P 1'
#
loop_
_entity.id
_entity.type
_entity.pdbx_description
1 polymer ?
#
loop_
_entity_poly.entity_id
_entity_poly.type
_entity_poly.pdbx_seq_one_letter_code
_entity_poly.pdbx_strand_id
1 'polypeptide(L)'
;MSDSLCLAHLSDLHLLELEGCNPLDFFGKRAIGGLNLLTGRRAAYSWAAARALIDDLREQAPDHVVVTGDVSNLALPAEFARVAGLLGELGDRQRLSLVPGNHDAYTFAAARRRHFDRAFAPWLVSDLPDVTAGGDGACYPWVKLLGPVALVGLSSARPSPPFFATGMVGVAQRRRLQELLEHRELAQ
;
A
#
# COMPACT_ATOMS: atom_id res chain seq x y z
N MET A 1 9.26 -0.61 -31.69
CA MET A 1 8.57 -0.94 -30.42
C MET A 1 8.30 0.41 -29.76
N SER A 2 7.12 0.66 -29.22
CA SER A 2 6.78 1.94 -28.60
C SER A 2 7.62 2.13 -27.34
N ASP A 3 8.36 3.26 -27.25
CA ASP A 3 9.11 3.64 -26.03
C ASP A 3 8.19 4.20 -24.93
N SER A 4 6.89 3.96 -25.02
CA SER A 4 5.91 4.44 -24.05
C SER A 4 5.60 3.38 -23.01
N LEU A 5 5.71 3.74 -21.72
CA LEU A 5 5.31 2.94 -20.57
C LEU A 5 3.91 3.37 -20.11
N CYS A 6 2.96 2.43 -20.10
CA CYS A 6 1.61 2.67 -19.62
C CYS A 6 1.51 2.32 -18.12
N LEU A 7 1.34 3.32 -17.28
CA LEU A 7 1.15 3.15 -15.83
C LEU A 7 -0.32 3.39 -15.47
N ALA A 8 -0.92 2.45 -14.75
CA ALA A 8 -2.21 2.66 -14.09
C ALA A 8 -1.98 3.01 -12.62
N HIS A 9 -2.71 4.00 -12.12
CA HIS A 9 -2.65 4.42 -10.72
C HIS A 9 -4.01 4.30 -10.05
N LEU A 10 -4.03 3.73 -8.86
CA LEU A 10 -5.23 3.67 -8.02
C LEU A 10 -4.88 3.91 -6.54
N SER A 11 -5.86 4.42 -5.79
CA SER A 11 -5.77 4.66 -4.35
C SER A 11 -7.15 4.60 -3.70
N ASP A 12 -7.19 4.66 -2.38
CA ASP A 12 -8.42 4.89 -1.60
C ASP A 12 -9.51 3.84 -1.82
N LEU A 13 -9.14 2.56 -1.91
CA LEU A 13 -10.09 1.46 -2.03
C LEU A 13 -10.94 1.31 -0.75
N HIS A 14 -10.38 1.58 0.42
CA HIS A 14 -11.02 1.56 1.74
C HIS A 14 -11.89 0.31 1.99
N LEU A 15 -11.43 -0.85 1.52
CA LEU A 15 -12.20 -2.08 1.61
C LEU A 15 -12.32 -2.55 3.05
N LEU A 16 -13.54 -2.90 3.44
CA LEU A 16 -13.85 -3.40 4.77
C LEU A 16 -14.10 -4.91 4.74
N GLU A 17 -13.41 -5.64 5.61
CA GLU A 17 -13.64 -7.05 5.84
C GLU A 17 -13.74 -7.33 7.33
N LEU A 18 -14.88 -7.86 7.76
CA LEU A 18 -15.17 -8.14 9.16
C LEU A 18 -15.22 -9.65 9.46
N GLU A 19 -15.22 -10.48 8.43
CA GLU A 19 -15.27 -11.92 8.60
C GLU A 19 -13.99 -12.43 9.27
N GLY A 20 -14.13 -13.24 10.31
CA GLY A 20 -13.01 -13.78 11.08
C GLY A 20 -12.30 -12.78 12.01
N CYS A 21 -12.81 -11.54 12.16
CA CYS A 21 -12.23 -10.57 13.08
C CYS A 21 -12.59 -10.88 14.54
N ASN A 22 -11.61 -10.68 15.44
CA ASN A 22 -11.87 -10.77 16.87
C ASN A 22 -12.62 -9.49 17.34
N PRO A 23 -13.71 -9.60 18.12
CA PRO A 23 -14.38 -8.43 18.69
C PRO A 23 -13.45 -7.46 19.44
N LEU A 24 -12.37 -7.98 20.04
CA LEU A 24 -11.34 -7.17 20.71
C LEU A 24 -10.57 -6.25 19.75
N ASP A 25 -10.55 -6.55 18.46
CA ASP A 25 -9.90 -5.70 17.46
C ASP A 25 -10.63 -4.37 17.25
N PHE A 26 -11.87 -4.26 17.70
CA PHE A 26 -12.69 -3.05 17.57
C PHE A 26 -12.60 -2.09 18.76
N PHE A 27 -11.74 -2.36 19.76
CA PHE A 27 -11.52 -1.41 20.84
C PHE A 27 -10.71 -0.18 20.39
N GLY A 28 -10.99 0.96 21.00
CA GLY A 28 -10.27 2.22 20.76
C GLY A 28 -10.64 2.91 19.45
N LYS A 29 -9.66 3.38 18.68
CA LYS A 29 -9.88 4.16 17.45
C LYS A 29 -10.75 3.42 16.41
N ARG A 30 -10.65 2.07 16.34
CA ARG A 30 -11.48 1.26 15.43
C ARG A 30 -12.97 1.28 15.77
N ALA A 31 -13.35 1.46 17.04
CA ALA A 31 -14.75 1.59 17.42
C ALA A 31 -15.37 2.86 16.81
N ILE A 32 -14.62 3.96 16.79
CA ILE A 32 -15.06 5.23 16.17
C ILE A 32 -15.17 5.08 14.66
N GLY A 33 -14.19 4.45 14.02
CA GLY A 33 -14.22 4.12 12.59
C GLY A 33 -15.39 3.22 12.21
N GLY A 34 -15.64 2.16 13.00
CA GLY A 34 -16.75 1.25 12.82
C GLY A 34 -18.12 1.91 12.94
N LEU A 35 -18.30 2.85 13.88
CA LEU A 35 -19.54 3.60 14.03
C LEU A 35 -19.82 4.51 12.81
N ASN A 36 -18.79 5.18 12.28
CA ASN A 36 -18.91 5.99 11.06
C ASN A 36 -19.30 5.13 9.82
N LEU A 37 -18.88 3.88 9.79
CA LEU A 37 -19.25 2.93 8.72
C LEU A 37 -20.72 2.51 8.83
N LEU A 38 -21.27 2.40 10.04
CA LEU A 38 -22.68 2.05 10.25
C LEU A 38 -23.63 3.19 9.84
N THR A 39 -23.18 4.43 9.85
CA THR A 39 -24.00 5.63 9.62
C THR A 39 -24.09 6.11 8.17
N GLY A 40 -23.67 5.31 7.16
CA GLY A 40 -24.01 5.59 5.77
C GLY A 40 -22.89 5.54 4.72
N ARG A 41 -21.63 5.33 5.10
CA ARG A 41 -20.52 5.24 4.14
C ARG A 41 -20.27 3.84 3.54
N ARG A 42 -21.01 2.83 4.01
CA ARG A 42 -20.88 1.44 3.50
C ARG A 42 -21.06 1.30 1.99
N ALA A 43 -21.90 2.16 1.38
CA ALA A 43 -22.18 2.09 -0.05
C ALA A 43 -21.06 2.67 -0.93
N ALA A 44 -20.20 3.51 -0.38
CA ALA A 44 -19.14 4.19 -1.14
C ALA A 44 -17.92 3.28 -1.41
N TYR A 45 -17.67 2.28 -0.55
CA TYR A 45 -16.50 1.42 -0.60
C TYR A 45 -16.94 -0.04 -0.76
N SER A 46 -17.27 -0.44 -1.99
CA SER A 46 -17.85 -1.74 -2.25
C SER A 46 -16.85 -2.70 -2.87
N TRP A 47 -16.82 -3.94 -2.40
CA TRP A 47 -16.07 -5.03 -3.01
C TRP A 47 -16.45 -5.24 -4.48
N ALA A 48 -17.70 -4.96 -4.87
CA ALA A 48 -18.16 -5.05 -6.24
C ALA A 48 -17.51 -3.98 -7.12
N ALA A 49 -17.38 -2.74 -6.63
CA ALA A 49 -16.69 -1.68 -7.36
C ALA A 49 -15.18 -1.97 -7.48
N ALA A 50 -14.55 -2.45 -6.40
CA ALA A 50 -13.16 -2.85 -6.45
C ALA A 50 -12.93 -4.02 -7.43
N ARG A 51 -13.82 -5.01 -7.44
CA ARG A 51 -13.79 -6.11 -8.42
C ARG A 51 -13.88 -5.59 -9.85
N ALA A 52 -14.85 -4.72 -10.15
CA ALA A 52 -15.02 -4.14 -11.48
C ALA A 52 -13.77 -3.34 -11.92
N LEU A 53 -13.14 -2.60 -10.99
CA LEU A 53 -11.89 -1.88 -11.25
C LEU A 53 -10.74 -2.84 -11.60
N ILE A 54 -10.60 -3.96 -10.87
CA ILE A 54 -9.57 -4.96 -11.16
C ILE A 54 -9.82 -5.64 -12.52
N ASP A 55 -11.07 -5.95 -12.82
CA ASP A 55 -11.44 -6.56 -14.10
C ASP A 55 -11.14 -5.61 -15.28
N ASP A 56 -11.45 -4.32 -15.13
CA ASP A 56 -11.11 -3.27 -16.11
C ASP A 56 -9.58 -3.13 -16.30
N LEU A 57 -8.82 -3.09 -15.20
CA LEU A 57 -7.35 -3.03 -15.26
C LEU A 57 -6.74 -4.26 -15.95
N ARG A 58 -7.33 -5.43 -15.76
CA ARG A 58 -6.89 -6.66 -16.45
C ARG A 58 -7.19 -6.61 -17.95
N GLU A 59 -8.31 -6.04 -18.33
CA GLU A 59 -8.69 -5.84 -19.75
C GLU A 59 -7.79 -4.81 -20.42
N GLN A 60 -7.53 -3.68 -19.77
CA GLN A 60 -6.65 -2.62 -20.28
C GLN A 60 -5.18 -3.03 -20.30
N ALA A 61 -4.77 -4.00 -19.48
CA ALA A 61 -3.43 -4.59 -19.40
C ALA A 61 -2.29 -3.55 -19.38
N PRO A 62 -2.28 -2.58 -18.44
CA PRO A 62 -1.19 -1.61 -18.35
C PRO A 62 0.15 -2.33 -18.09
N ASP A 63 1.26 -1.71 -18.43
CA ASP A 63 2.59 -2.28 -18.20
C ASP A 63 2.87 -2.44 -16.70
N HIS A 64 2.40 -1.48 -15.88
CA HIS A 64 2.56 -1.55 -14.44
C HIS A 64 1.42 -0.82 -13.70
N VAL A 65 1.01 -1.36 -12.56
CA VAL A 65 -0.02 -0.78 -11.69
C VAL A 65 0.61 -0.26 -10.41
N VAL A 66 0.27 0.97 -10.02
CA VAL A 66 0.73 1.62 -8.80
C VAL A 66 -0.45 1.84 -7.85
N VAL A 67 -0.34 1.36 -6.61
CA VAL A 67 -1.35 1.55 -5.57
C VAL A 67 -0.78 2.43 -4.47
N THR A 68 -1.34 3.62 -4.27
CA THR A 68 -0.81 4.58 -3.30
C THR A 68 -1.58 4.61 -1.98
N GLY A 69 -1.97 3.44 -1.50
CA GLY A 69 -2.47 3.26 -0.14
C GLY A 69 -3.96 3.41 0.04
N ASP A 70 -4.35 3.41 1.31
CA ASP A 70 -5.72 3.39 1.81
C ASP A 70 -6.54 2.24 1.20
N VAL A 71 -5.89 1.08 1.06
CA VAL A 71 -6.51 -0.14 0.54
C VAL A 71 -7.44 -0.78 1.56
N SER A 72 -7.12 -0.65 2.86
CA SER A 72 -7.93 -1.08 3.98
C SER A 72 -8.71 0.07 4.62
N ASN A 73 -9.71 -0.26 5.42
CA ASN A 73 -10.48 0.75 6.17
C ASN A 73 -10.01 0.88 7.63
N LEU A 74 -9.76 -0.22 8.30
CA LEU A 74 -9.45 -0.29 9.72
C LEU A 74 -8.08 -0.93 10.03
N ALA A 75 -7.27 -1.22 9.02
CA ALA A 75 -6.01 -1.96 9.12
C ALA A 75 -6.17 -3.31 9.83
N LEU A 76 -7.22 -4.05 9.50
CA LEU A 76 -7.46 -5.40 10.00
C LEU A 76 -6.69 -6.42 9.15
N PRO A 77 -6.12 -7.49 9.76
CA PRO A 77 -5.46 -8.53 8.99
C PRO A 77 -6.34 -9.18 7.92
N ALA A 78 -7.65 -9.35 8.19
CA ALA A 78 -8.62 -9.91 7.25
C ALA A 78 -8.82 -8.99 6.02
N GLU A 79 -8.88 -7.65 6.23
CA GLU A 79 -8.93 -6.69 5.13
C GLU A 79 -7.72 -6.84 4.21
N PHE A 80 -6.51 -6.84 4.78
CA PHE A 80 -5.28 -6.97 4.00
C PHE A 80 -5.18 -8.31 3.26
N ALA A 81 -5.55 -9.41 3.91
CA ALA A 81 -5.51 -10.73 3.27
C ALA A 81 -6.42 -10.79 2.05
N ARG A 82 -7.64 -10.26 2.17
CA ARG A 82 -8.61 -10.24 1.07
C ARG A 82 -8.21 -9.27 -0.05
N VAL A 83 -7.69 -8.08 0.31
CA VAL A 83 -7.18 -7.12 -0.67
C VAL A 83 -5.95 -7.66 -1.39
N ALA A 84 -5.03 -8.33 -0.70
CA ALA A 84 -3.88 -8.96 -1.32
C ALA A 84 -4.29 -10.03 -2.34
N GLY A 85 -5.33 -10.83 -2.04
CA GLY A 85 -5.92 -11.77 -2.99
C GLY A 85 -6.47 -11.08 -4.24
N LEU A 86 -7.20 -9.97 -4.05
CA LEU A 86 -7.78 -9.19 -5.15
C LEU A 86 -6.70 -8.53 -6.02
N LEU A 87 -5.74 -7.83 -5.40
CA LEU A 87 -4.65 -7.16 -6.11
C LEU A 87 -3.69 -8.16 -6.78
N GLY A 88 -3.52 -9.34 -6.20
CA GLY A 88 -2.69 -10.41 -6.77
C GLY A 88 -3.13 -10.89 -8.15
N GLU A 89 -4.39 -10.65 -8.52
CA GLU A 89 -4.89 -10.95 -9.86
C GLU A 89 -4.33 -10.01 -10.95
N LEU A 90 -3.78 -8.84 -10.56
CA LEU A 90 -3.10 -7.92 -11.47
C LEU A 90 -1.68 -8.38 -11.81
N GLY A 91 -1.11 -9.28 -11.02
CA GLY A 91 0.20 -9.86 -11.27
C GLY A 91 1.14 -9.81 -10.07
N ASP A 92 2.38 -10.16 -10.33
CA ASP A 92 3.46 -10.17 -9.35
C ASP A 92 4.12 -8.79 -9.18
N ARG A 93 5.29 -8.78 -8.52
CA ARG A 93 6.07 -7.56 -8.27
C ARG A 93 6.57 -6.86 -9.55
N GLN A 94 6.51 -7.49 -10.71
CA GLN A 94 6.90 -6.86 -11.99
C GLN A 94 5.76 -6.01 -12.55
N ARG A 95 4.53 -6.28 -12.15
CA ARG A 95 3.34 -5.60 -12.66
C ARG A 95 2.62 -4.75 -11.62
N LEU A 96 2.93 -4.92 -10.33
CA LEU A 96 2.25 -4.24 -9.25
C LEU A 96 3.24 -3.70 -8.22
N SER A 97 3.07 -2.45 -7.85
CA SER A 97 3.76 -1.78 -6.75
C SER A 97 2.78 -1.07 -5.84
N LEU A 98 3.08 -1.04 -4.54
CA LEU A 98 2.21 -0.37 -3.59
C LEU A 98 2.96 0.25 -2.42
N VAL A 99 2.35 1.28 -1.85
CA VAL A 99 2.76 1.93 -0.60
C VAL A 99 1.55 2.09 0.31
N PRO A 100 1.71 2.10 1.64
CA PRO A 100 0.59 2.26 2.56
C PRO A 100 0.08 3.70 2.63
N GLY A 101 -1.22 3.86 2.83
CA GLY A 101 -1.87 5.09 3.23
C GLY A 101 -2.08 5.18 4.75
N ASN A 102 -2.76 6.22 5.21
CA ASN A 102 -2.99 6.44 6.63
C ASN A 102 -4.01 5.45 7.23
N HIS A 103 -4.96 4.95 6.45
CA HIS A 103 -5.88 3.90 6.87
C HIS A 103 -5.17 2.54 7.01
N ASP A 104 -4.13 2.27 6.25
CA ASP A 104 -3.34 1.05 6.35
C ASP A 104 -2.45 1.02 7.60
N ALA A 105 -2.12 2.20 8.15
CA ALA A 105 -1.45 2.38 9.43
C ALA A 105 -2.41 2.87 10.53
N TYR A 106 -3.69 2.51 10.49
CA TYR A 106 -4.78 3.11 11.25
C TYR A 106 -4.56 3.14 12.77
N THR A 107 -3.92 2.12 13.34
CA THR A 107 -3.63 2.02 14.77
C THR A 107 -2.14 1.81 15.03
N PHE A 108 -1.66 2.23 16.22
CA PHE A 108 -0.28 1.96 16.64
C PHE A 108 0.04 0.46 16.68
N ALA A 109 -0.94 -0.38 17.02
CA ALA A 109 -0.77 -1.82 17.04
C ALA A 109 -0.59 -2.39 15.62
N ALA A 110 -1.40 -1.95 14.66
CA ALA A 110 -1.30 -2.39 13.27
C ALA A 110 0.03 -1.97 12.64
N ALA A 111 0.44 -0.71 12.85
CA ALA A 111 1.71 -0.19 12.35
C ALA A 111 2.91 -0.93 12.98
N ARG A 112 2.93 -1.10 14.32
CA ARG A 112 4.01 -1.82 15.02
C ARG A 112 4.11 -3.28 14.60
N ARG A 113 2.99 -3.95 14.36
CA ARG A 113 2.92 -5.33 13.86
C ARG A 113 3.17 -5.43 12.36
N ARG A 114 3.26 -4.28 11.66
CA ARG A 114 3.53 -4.20 10.23
C ARG A 114 2.54 -5.03 9.41
N HIS A 115 1.25 -4.89 9.71
CA HIS A 115 0.21 -5.69 9.06
C HIS A 115 0.22 -5.52 7.53
N PHE A 116 0.31 -4.27 7.05
CA PHE A 116 0.43 -3.96 5.62
C PHE A 116 1.68 -4.60 5.01
N ASP A 117 2.87 -4.33 5.57
CA ASP A 117 4.13 -4.82 5.02
C ASP A 117 4.17 -6.35 4.93
N ARG A 118 3.57 -7.05 5.91
CA ARG A 118 3.50 -8.52 5.90
C ARG A 118 2.54 -9.06 4.85
N ALA A 119 1.38 -8.43 4.69
CA ALA A 119 0.38 -8.86 3.73
C ALA A 119 0.84 -8.64 2.28
N PHE A 120 1.56 -7.54 2.05
CA PHE A 120 2.02 -7.15 0.71
C PHE A 120 3.51 -7.39 0.46
N ALA A 121 4.19 -8.15 1.33
CA ALA A 121 5.62 -8.44 1.24
C ALA A 121 6.10 -8.87 -0.17
N PRO A 122 5.37 -9.71 -0.95
CA PRO A 122 5.81 -10.10 -2.29
C PRO A 122 5.99 -8.91 -3.26
N TRP A 123 5.26 -7.82 -3.08
CA TRP A 123 5.30 -6.64 -3.95
C TRP A 123 6.22 -5.53 -3.44
N LEU A 124 6.63 -5.58 -2.16
CA LEU A 124 7.51 -4.59 -1.52
C LEU A 124 9.00 -4.88 -1.73
N VAL A 125 9.33 -5.81 -2.62
CA VAL A 125 10.73 -6.16 -2.93
C VAL A 125 11.32 -5.11 -3.86
N SER A 126 12.47 -4.54 -3.48
CA SER A 126 13.23 -3.59 -4.29
C SER A 126 14.06 -4.28 -5.36
N ASP A 127 14.26 -3.63 -6.50
CA ASP A 127 15.19 -4.08 -7.55
C ASP A 127 16.65 -3.68 -7.23
N LEU A 128 16.84 -2.71 -6.30
CA LEU A 128 18.16 -2.34 -5.76
C LEU A 128 18.21 -2.60 -4.23
N PRO A 129 18.28 -3.88 -3.81
CA PRO A 129 18.23 -4.22 -2.39
C PRO A 129 19.43 -3.70 -1.59
N ASP A 130 20.59 -3.55 -2.23
CA ASP A 130 21.83 -3.09 -1.59
C ASP A 130 21.70 -1.69 -0.97
N VAL A 131 20.89 -0.83 -1.60
CA VAL A 131 20.67 0.54 -1.15
C VAL A 131 19.39 0.67 -0.32
N THR A 132 18.39 -0.15 -0.61
CA THR A 132 17.06 -0.02 -0.02
C THR A 132 16.84 -0.89 1.22
N ALA A 133 17.60 -1.99 1.36
CA ALA A 133 17.49 -2.87 2.50
C ALA A 133 17.98 -2.20 3.80
N GLY A 134 17.08 -2.01 4.74
CA GLY A 134 17.43 -1.54 6.09
C GLY A 134 17.67 -2.69 7.04
N GLY A 135 18.72 -2.60 7.85
CA GLY A 135 19.01 -3.57 8.93
C GLY A 135 17.90 -3.66 9.99
N ASP A 136 16.95 -2.72 9.96
CA ASP A 136 15.75 -2.66 10.80
C ASP A 136 14.55 -3.42 10.19
N GLY A 137 14.76 -4.11 9.07
CA GLY A 137 13.70 -4.80 8.32
C GLY A 137 12.73 -3.86 7.60
N ALA A 138 13.08 -2.57 7.42
CA ALA A 138 12.24 -1.62 6.72
C ALA A 138 12.11 -1.98 5.23
N CYS A 139 10.88 -1.87 4.71
CA CYS A 139 10.57 -2.13 3.29
C CYS A 139 10.72 -0.86 2.43
N TYR A 140 10.95 0.31 3.03
CA TYR A 140 10.99 1.60 2.33
C TYR A 140 12.31 2.34 2.57
N PRO A 141 12.81 3.06 1.51
CA PRO A 141 12.27 3.08 0.16
C PRO A 141 12.43 1.72 -0.53
N TRP A 142 11.58 1.42 -1.49
CA TRP A 142 11.85 0.40 -2.50
C TRP A 142 11.96 1.07 -3.88
N VAL A 143 12.60 0.42 -4.84
CA VAL A 143 12.68 0.89 -6.23
C VAL A 143 12.28 -0.23 -7.18
N LYS A 144 11.59 0.15 -8.27
CA LYS A 144 11.29 -0.68 -9.43
C LYS A 144 11.87 -0.03 -10.68
N LEU A 145 12.64 -0.78 -11.44
CA LEU A 145 13.22 -0.35 -12.69
C LEU A 145 12.30 -0.80 -13.84
N LEU A 146 11.58 0.16 -14.43
CA LEU A 146 10.58 -0.07 -15.47
C LEU A 146 11.08 0.53 -16.79
N GLY A 147 12.04 -0.13 -17.44
CA GLY A 147 12.71 0.41 -18.62
C GLY A 147 13.43 1.73 -18.29
N PRO A 148 13.06 2.86 -18.93
CA PRO A 148 13.71 4.16 -18.67
C PRO A 148 13.19 4.85 -17.40
N VAL A 149 12.25 4.25 -16.67
CA VAL A 149 11.62 4.84 -15.47
C VAL A 149 12.04 4.09 -14.22
N ALA A 150 12.52 4.80 -13.22
CA ALA A 150 12.70 4.30 -11.87
C ALA A 150 11.53 4.76 -10.98
N LEU A 151 10.69 3.81 -10.57
CA LEU A 151 9.59 4.06 -9.64
C LEU A 151 10.10 3.85 -8.20
N VAL A 152 10.07 4.90 -7.39
CA VAL A 152 10.53 4.86 -5.99
C VAL A 152 9.35 4.95 -5.03
N GLY A 153 9.18 3.92 -4.22
CA GLY A 153 8.13 3.86 -3.20
C GLY A 153 8.61 4.33 -1.84
N LEU A 154 7.94 5.35 -1.31
CA LEU A 154 8.14 5.89 0.03
C LEU A 154 6.89 5.68 0.88
N SER A 155 7.06 5.40 2.15
CA SER A 155 5.95 5.37 3.10
C SER A 155 5.95 6.65 3.93
N SER A 156 4.85 7.40 3.86
CA SER A 156 4.55 8.49 4.80
C SER A 156 3.50 8.07 5.85
N ALA A 157 2.99 6.86 5.74
CA ALA A 157 1.92 6.34 6.59
C ALA A 157 2.36 6.22 8.06
N ARG A 158 1.56 6.77 8.95
CA ARG A 158 1.75 6.67 10.39
C ARG A 158 0.43 6.69 11.14
N PRO A 159 0.34 6.03 12.30
CA PRO A 159 -0.83 6.19 13.16
C PRO A 159 -1.00 7.65 13.57
N SER A 160 -2.21 8.16 13.45
CA SER A 160 -2.58 9.52 13.85
C SER A 160 -3.73 9.47 14.86
N PRO A 161 -3.90 10.51 15.71
CA PRO A 161 -5.08 10.63 16.56
C PRO A 161 -6.38 10.61 15.73
N PRO A 162 -7.54 10.31 16.34
CA PRO A 162 -8.83 10.46 15.66
C PRO A 162 -8.97 11.84 15.03
N PHE A 163 -9.57 11.89 13.84
CA PHE A 163 -9.80 13.12 13.04
C PHE A 163 -8.55 13.81 12.47
N PHE A 164 -7.37 13.21 12.64
CA PHE A 164 -6.14 13.69 12.01
C PHE A 164 -5.63 12.68 10.99
N ALA A 165 -5.20 13.17 9.82
CA ALA A 165 -4.53 12.41 8.79
C ALA A 165 -3.17 13.07 8.54
N THR A 166 -2.15 12.67 9.32
CA THR A 166 -0.79 13.20 9.19
C THR A 166 0.16 12.12 8.71
N GLY A 167 1.09 12.50 7.85
CA GLY A 167 2.15 11.62 7.36
C GLY A 167 3.53 12.13 7.76
N MET A 168 4.53 11.25 7.67
CA MET A 168 5.92 11.63 7.87
C MET A 168 6.87 10.62 7.19
N VAL A 169 7.76 11.14 6.36
CA VAL A 169 8.89 10.35 5.89
C VAL A 169 10.02 10.44 6.92
N GLY A 170 10.31 9.33 7.57
CA GLY A 170 11.33 9.25 8.64
C GLY A 170 12.75 9.55 8.15
N VAL A 171 13.64 9.95 9.08
CA VAL A 171 15.03 10.31 8.77
C VAL A 171 15.79 9.16 8.07
N ALA A 172 15.64 7.94 8.57
CA ALA A 172 16.29 6.77 7.99
C ALA A 172 15.86 6.52 6.53
N GLN A 173 14.57 6.68 6.24
CA GLN A 173 14.04 6.51 4.88
C GLN A 173 14.53 7.64 3.95
N ARG A 174 14.61 8.88 4.44
CA ARG A 174 15.15 10.01 3.65
C ARG A 174 16.63 9.83 3.33
N ARG A 175 17.41 9.31 4.29
CA ARG A 175 18.83 9.01 4.06
C ARG A 175 18.99 7.93 2.98
N ARG A 176 18.27 6.83 3.07
CA ARG A 176 18.29 5.77 2.04
C ARG A 176 17.81 6.28 0.68
N LEU A 177 16.82 7.18 0.65
CA LEU A 177 16.40 7.82 -0.59
C LEU A 177 17.53 8.64 -1.21
N GLN A 178 18.29 9.38 -0.40
CA GLN A 178 19.44 10.13 -0.89
C GLN A 178 20.51 9.19 -1.47
N GLU A 179 20.87 8.13 -0.74
CA GLU A 179 21.81 7.10 -1.21
C GLU A 179 21.32 6.42 -2.51
N LEU A 180 20.01 6.19 -2.62
CA LEU A 180 19.39 5.64 -3.83
C LEU A 180 19.51 6.60 -5.03
N LEU A 181 19.23 7.88 -4.84
CA LEU A 181 19.32 8.88 -5.92
C LEU A 181 20.75 9.10 -6.44
N GLU A 182 21.75 8.79 -5.63
CA GLU A 182 23.17 8.81 -6.00
C GLU A 182 23.63 7.49 -6.64
N HIS A 183 22.75 6.48 -6.70
CA HIS A 183 23.10 5.17 -7.24
C HIS A 183 23.28 5.23 -8.77
N ARG A 184 24.34 4.58 -9.26
CA ARG A 184 24.76 4.62 -10.67
C ARG A 184 23.65 4.20 -11.66
N GLU A 185 22.75 3.32 -11.27
CA GLU A 185 21.66 2.84 -12.14
C GLU A 185 20.52 3.87 -12.26
N LEU A 186 20.47 4.87 -11.38
CA LEU A 186 19.50 5.97 -11.44
C LEU A 186 20.14 7.27 -11.94
N ALA A 187 21.47 7.33 -12.04
CA ALA A 187 22.21 8.52 -12.44
C ALA A 187 22.42 8.62 -13.97
N GLN A 188 21.79 7.74 -14.76
CA GLN A 188 21.91 7.72 -16.23
C GLN A 188 20.73 8.53 -16.87
#